data_58264c17bcdcde1b766fb2d1335c503b
#
_entry.id   58264c17bcdcde1b766fb2d1335c503b
#
_cell.length_a   1.000
_cell.length_b   1.000
_cell.length_c   1.000
_cell.angle_alpha   90.00
_cell.angle_beta   90.00
_cell.angle_gamma   90.00
#
_symmetry.space_group_name_H-M   'P 1'
#
loop_
_entity.id
_entity.type
_entity.pdbx_description
1 polymer ?
#
loop_
_entity_poly.entity_id
_entity_poly.type
_entity_poly.pdbx_seq_one_letter_code
_entity_poly.pdbx_strand_id
1 'polypeptide(L)'
;MKKTHILSILFLSFIIFSCSGDSETIMDPANNDVTYTGTIKQIIDNNCISCHADPPLNGAPTSLITFQNVKDAVMSSNLIARVENGSMPPEGTDLTAGQVQSIKDWQSGGFKE
;
A
#
# COMPACT_ATOMS: atom_id res chain seq x y z
N MET A 1 25.33 -54.48 42.87
CA MET A 1 23.87 -54.23 42.85
C MET A 1 23.63 -52.78 42.87
N LYS A 2 23.56 -52.11 41.74
CA LYS A 2 23.05 -50.76 41.63
C LYS A 2 22.50 -50.60 40.23
N LYS A 3 21.20 -50.50 40.15
CA LYS A 3 20.43 -50.25 38.91
C LYS A 3 20.47 -48.77 38.60
N THR A 4 21.16 -48.42 37.56
CA THR A 4 21.13 -47.06 37.01
C THR A 4 19.97 -46.96 36.06
N HIS A 5 18.98 -46.21 36.44
CA HIS A 5 17.89 -45.85 35.56
C HIS A 5 18.32 -44.70 34.65
N ILE A 6 18.51 -45.02 33.39
CA ILE A 6 18.74 -44.03 32.37
C ILE A 6 17.35 -43.50 31.96
N LEU A 7 17.03 -42.34 32.48
CA LEU A 7 15.81 -41.61 32.10
C LEU A 7 16.08 -40.92 30.77
N SER A 8 15.59 -41.54 29.72
CA SER A 8 15.62 -40.99 28.39
C SER A 8 14.62 -39.83 28.33
N ILE A 9 15.12 -38.62 28.41
CA ILE A 9 14.31 -37.41 28.18
C ILE A 9 14.21 -37.19 26.68
N LEU A 10 13.08 -37.60 26.15
CA LEU A 10 12.69 -37.33 24.78
C LEU A 10 12.31 -35.85 24.66
N PHE A 11 13.25 -35.03 24.21
CA PHE A 11 12.99 -33.62 23.92
C PHE A 11 12.21 -33.54 22.61
N LEU A 12 10.89 -33.51 22.74
CA LEU A 12 9.99 -33.25 21.62
C LEU A 12 10.06 -31.75 21.25
N SER A 13 10.93 -31.45 20.32
CA SER A 13 11.09 -30.10 19.77
C SER A 13 9.83 -29.76 18.94
N PHE A 14 8.92 -29.00 19.54
CA PHE A 14 7.75 -28.51 18.87
C PHE A 14 8.15 -27.26 18.06
N ILE A 15 8.51 -27.48 16.81
CA ILE A 15 8.73 -26.37 15.86
C ILE A 15 7.35 -25.85 15.46
N ILE A 16 6.88 -24.82 16.14
CA ILE A 16 5.74 -24.04 15.70
C ILE A 16 6.19 -23.20 14.50
N PHE A 17 5.88 -23.69 13.32
CA PHE A 17 5.95 -22.90 12.10
C PHE A 17 4.79 -21.90 12.14
N SER A 18 5.03 -20.74 12.76
CA SER A 18 4.12 -19.61 12.69
C SER A 18 4.29 -18.98 11.30
N CYS A 19 3.52 -19.45 10.35
CA CYS A 19 3.36 -18.76 9.08
C CYS A 19 2.35 -17.64 9.31
N SER A 20 2.82 -16.52 9.84
CA SER A 20 2.09 -15.27 9.85
C SER A 20 2.21 -14.68 8.44
N GLY A 21 1.21 -14.97 7.61
CA GLY A 21 1.10 -14.39 6.30
C GLY A 21 0.50 -12.99 6.38
N ASP A 22 1.16 -12.07 7.06
CA ASP A 22 0.95 -10.66 6.86
C ASP A 22 1.80 -10.25 5.65
N SER A 23 1.13 -10.13 4.51
CA SER A 23 1.68 -9.42 3.36
C SER A 23 1.65 -7.91 3.66
N GLU A 24 2.38 -7.50 4.66
CA GLU A 24 2.91 -6.15 4.67
C GLU A 24 3.99 -6.13 3.60
N THR A 25 3.62 -5.61 2.45
CA THR A 25 4.58 -5.20 1.44
C THR A 25 5.43 -4.13 2.10
N ILE A 26 6.57 -4.54 2.67
CA ILE A 26 7.60 -3.62 3.13
C ILE A 26 8.06 -2.90 1.87
N MET A 27 7.54 -1.69 1.67
CA MET A 27 8.03 -0.81 0.62
C MET A 27 9.42 -0.39 1.02
N ASP A 28 10.41 -0.97 0.35
CA ASP A 28 11.82 -0.56 0.44
C ASP A 28 11.91 0.91 0.00
N PRO A 29 12.35 1.84 0.86
CA PRO A 29 12.43 3.25 0.52
C PRO A 29 13.46 3.59 -0.57
N ALA A 30 14.12 2.60 -1.12
CA ALA A 30 15.11 2.75 -2.19
C ALA A 30 14.68 2.17 -3.55
N ASN A 31 13.46 1.64 -3.67
CA ASN A 31 13.02 1.04 -4.93
C ASN A 31 12.32 2.07 -5.82
N ASN A 32 13.07 2.64 -6.76
CA ASN A 32 12.57 3.52 -7.83
C ASN A 32 11.69 2.80 -8.88
N ASP A 33 11.19 1.60 -8.58
CA ASP A 33 10.36 0.79 -9.47
C ASP A 33 8.85 0.87 -9.15
N VAL A 34 8.42 1.96 -8.53
CA VAL A 34 6.99 2.21 -8.35
C VAL A 34 6.36 2.47 -9.72
N THR A 35 5.45 1.58 -10.12
CA THR A 35 4.72 1.70 -11.37
C THR A 35 3.25 1.95 -11.12
N TYR A 36 2.56 2.49 -12.12
CA TYR A 36 1.11 2.67 -12.03
C TYR A 36 0.39 1.35 -11.84
N THR A 37 0.62 0.39 -12.74
CA THR A 37 -0.07 -0.91 -12.71
C THR A 37 0.29 -1.76 -11.50
N GLY A 38 1.53 -1.69 -11.02
CA GLY A 38 2.00 -2.49 -9.90
C GLY A 38 1.61 -1.94 -8.52
N THR A 39 1.52 -0.62 -8.39
CA THR A 39 1.36 0.00 -7.07
C THR A 39 0.27 1.09 -7.04
N ILE A 40 0.37 2.09 -7.91
CA ILE A 40 -0.46 3.29 -7.80
C ILE A 40 -1.92 2.99 -8.07
N LYS A 41 -2.21 2.18 -9.09
CA LYS A 41 -3.59 1.79 -9.42
C LYS A 41 -4.31 1.16 -8.24
N GLN A 42 -3.65 0.33 -7.47
CA GLN A 42 -4.20 -0.33 -6.30
C GLN A 42 -4.53 0.68 -5.18
N ILE A 43 -3.67 1.67 -4.97
CA ILE A 43 -3.91 2.75 -4.01
C ILE A 43 -5.15 3.57 -4.44
N ILE A 44 -5.24 3.94 -5.71
CA ILE A 44 -6.34 4.71 -6.26
C ILE A 44 -7.65 3.93 -6.21
N ASP A 45 -7.65 2.67 -6.65
CA ASP A 45 -8.84 1.81 -6.68
C ASP A 45 -9.44 1.62 -5.28
N ASN A 46 -8.61 1.48 -4.27
CA ASN A 46 -9.07 1.24 -2.90
C ASN A 46 -9.52 2.50 -2.14
N ASN A 47 -9.01 3.66 -2.51
CA ASN A 47 -9.20 4.87 -1.69
C ASN A 47 -9.88 6.03 -2.42
N CYS A 48 -9.95 6.03 -3.75
CA CYS A 48 -10.33 7.22 -4.51
C CYS A 48 -11.55 7.01 -5.40
N ILE A 49 -11.69 5.85 -6.06
CA ILE A 49 -12.68 5.66 -7.11
C ILE A 49 -14.13 5.60 -6.62
N SER A 50 -14.37 5.46 -5.32
CA SER A 50 -15.71 5.59 -4.74
C SER A 50 -16.37 6.94 -5.03
N CYS A 51 -15.55 7.99 -5.19
CA CYS A 51 -15.99 9.33 -5.58
C CYS A 51 -15.46 9.71 -6.96
N HIS A 52 -14.21 9.39 -7.26
CA HIS A 52 -13.53 9.73 -8.51
C HIS A 52 -13.72 8.68 -9.63
N ALA A 53 -14.91 8.10 -9.71
CA ALA A 53 -15.33 7.18 -10.77
C ALA A 53 -15.47 7.88 -12.13
N ASP A 54 -15.98 7.16 -13.14
CA ASP A 54 -16.34 7.73 -14.44
C ASP A 54 -17.79 7.34 -14.80
N PRO A 55 -18.74 8.29 -14.76
CA PRO A 55 -18.58 9.69 -14.36
C PRO A 55 -18.28 9.86 -12.86
N PRO A 56 -17.64 10.98 -12.45
CA PRO A 56 -17.38 11.25 -11.03
C PRO A 56 -18.66 11.34 -10.20
N LEU A 57 -18.60 10.90 -8.95
CA LEU A 57 -19.71 10.86 -8.00
C LEU A 57 -19.48 11.83 -6.84
N ASN A 58 -20.50 12.05 -6.03
CA ASN A 58 -20.42 12.80 -4.77
C ASN A 58 -19.76 14.18 -4.89
N GLY A 59 -19.88 14.84 -6.05
CA GLY A 59 -19.29 16.16 -6.29
C GLY A 59 -17.78 16.16 -6.56
N ALA A 60 -17.18 15.01 -6.78
CA ALA A 60 -15.78 14.94 -7.20
C ALA A 60 -15.58 15.63 -8.56
N PRO A 61 -14.58 16.51 -8.71
CA PRO A 61 -14.43 17.32 -9.93
C PRO A 61 -13.81 16.57 -11.10
N THR A 62 -13.20 15.41 -10.87
CA THR A 62 -12.46 14.66 -11.88
C THR A 62 -12.53 13.16 -11.62
N SER A 63 -12.44 12.38 -12.70
CA SER A 63 -12.24 10.92 -12.64
C SER A 63 -10.77 10.58 -12.36
N LEU A 64 -10.52 9.46 -11.68
CA LEU A 64 -9.19 8.90 -11.45
C LEU A 64 -9.08 7.44 -11.92
N ILE A 65 -9.89 7.06 -12.92
CA ILE A 65 -9.98 5.67 -13.40
C ILE A 65 -8.77 5.26 -14.25
N THR A 66 -8.17 6.19 -14.98
CA THR A 66 -7.11 5.90 -15.93
C THR A 66 -5.75 6.39 -15.44
N PHE A 67 -4.69 5.78 -15.96
CA PHE A 67 -3.31 6.26 -15.76
C PHE A 67 -3.18 7.76 -16.01
N GLN A 68 -3.72 8.24 -17.15
CA GLN A 68 -3.60 9.64 -17.52
C GLN A 68 -4.32 10.55 -16.54
N ASN A 69 -5.53 10.18 -16.10
CA ASN A 69 -6.29 10.97 -15.12
C ASN A 69 -5.52 11.12 -13.79
N VAL A 70 -4.92 10.04 -13.31
CA VAL A 70 -4.15 10.07 -12.06
C VAL A 70 -2.87 10.89 -12.22
N LYS A 71 -2.16 10.72 -13.32
CA LYS A 71 -0.96 11.51 -13.64
C LYS A 71 -1.29 13.00 -13.69
N ASP A 72 -2.35 13.39 -14.38
CA ASP A 72 -2.78 14.78 -14.47
C ASP A 72 -3.19 15.35 -13.11
N ALA A 73 -3.84 14.54 -12.27
CA ALA A 73 -4.19 14.93 -10.91
C ALA A 73 -2.97 15.18 -10.03
N VAL A 74 -1.92 14.37 -10.17
CA VAL A 74 -0.65 14.59 -9.47
C VAL A 74 0.04 15.85 -9.97
N MET A 75 0.07 16.08 -11.27
CA MET A 75 0.78 17.20 -11.89
C MET A 75 0.06 18.56 -11.74
N SER A 76 -1.26 18.57 -11.83
CA SER A 76 -2.01 19.81 -12.03
C SER A 76 -3.10 20.08 -10.99
N SER A 77 -3.54 19.06 -10.23
CA SER A 77 -4.66 19.15 -9.30
C SER A 77 -4.26 19.00 -7.84
N ASN A 78 -2.97 19.07 -7.51
CA ASN A 78 -2.43 18.97 -6.15
C ASN A 78 -2.82 17.68 -5.42
N LEU A 79 -2.94 16.54 -6.12
CA LEU A 79 -3.34 15.27 -5.51
C LEU A 79 -2.47 14.95 -4.29
N ILE A 80 -1.14 15.02 -4.43
CA ILE A 80 -0.20 14.71 -3.33
C ILE A 80 -0.47 15.61 -2.12
N ALA A 81 -0.56 16.92 -2.31
CA ALA A 81 -0.81 17.85 -1.20
C ALA A 81 -2.15 17.56 -0.49
N ARG A 82 -3.16 17.12 -1.22
CA ARG A 82 -4.48 16.80 -0.67
C ARG A 82 -4.46 15.53 0.18
N VAL A 83 -3.71 14.50 -0.23
CA VAL A 83 -3.58 13.27 0.57
C VAL A 83 -2.62 13.46 1.75
N GLU A 84 -1.63 14.33 1.63
CA GLU A 84 -0.71 14.66 2.74
C GLU A 84 -1.40 15.44 3.87
N ASN A 85 -2.29 16.34 3.53
CA ASN A 85 -2.98 17.18 4.53
C ASN A 85 -4.33 16.58 4.99
N GLY A 86 -4.69 15.37 4.54
CA GLY A 86 -5.92 14.68 4.92
C GLY A 86 -7.19 15.30 4.33
N SER A 87 -7.10 16.20 3.34
CA SER A 87 -8.29 16.73 2.68
C SER A 87 -8.88 15.78 1.63
N MET A 88 -8.15 14.72 1.29
CA MET A 88 -8.58 13.59 0.45
C MET A 88 -7.93 12.30 0.92
N PRO A 89 -8.68 11.21 1.00
CA PRO A 89 -10.14 11.12 0.88
C PRO A 89 -10.86 11.90 1.99
N PRO A 90 -12.05 12.46 1.76
CA PRO A 90 -12.82 13.07 2.82
C PRO A 90 -13.30 12.00 3.80
N GLU A 91 -13.31 12.34 5.10
CA GLU A 91 -13.91 11.53 6.17
C GLU A 91 -13.19 10.21 6.53
N GLY A 92 -11.97 10.32 7.15
CA GLY A 92 -11.47 9.28 8.05
C GLY A 92 -10.87 8.03 7.41
N THR A 93 -10.57 8.07 6.13
CA THR A 93 -9.80 7.04 5.44
C THR A 93 -8.51 7.61 4.85
N ASP A 94 -7.72 8.24 5.71
CA ASP A 94 -6.43 8.82 5.28
C ASP A 94 -5.52 7.73 4.69
N LEU A 95 -4.79 8.09 3.65
CA LEU A 95 -3.75 7.24 3.12
C LEU A 95 -2.66 7.05 4.18
N THR A 96 -2.10 5.86 4.24
CA THR A 96 -0.91 5.63 5.06
C THR A 96 0.28 6.43 4.53
N ALA A 97 1.23 6.74 5.40
CA ALA A 97 2.46 7.43 5.00
C ALA A 97 3.20 6.70 3.86
N GLY A 98 3.17 5.36 3.87
CA GLY A 98 3.75 4.55 2.79
C GLY A 98 3.03 4.71 1.45
N GLN A 99 1.70 4.78 1.45
CA GLN A 99 0.92 5.00 0.24
C GLN A 99 1.18 6.41 -0.35
N VAL A 100 1.23 7.42 0.51
CA VAL A 100 1.58 8.79 0.09
C VAL A 100 2.99 8.81 -0.50
N GLN A 101 3.95 8.15 0.16
CA GLN A 101 5.32 8.07 -0.33
C GLN A 101 5.40 7.38 -1.70
N SER A 102 4.64 6.30 -1.90
CA SER A 102 4.60 5.62 -3.21
C SER A 102 4.12 6.55 -4.34
N ILE A 103 3.13 7.40 -4.09
CA ILE A 103 2.67 8.36 -5.10
C ILE A 103 3.77 9.39 -5.42
N LYS A 104 4.52 9.84 -4.41
CA LYS A 104 5.66 10.75 -4.59
C LYS A 104 6.81 10.09 -5.35
N ASP A 105 7.10 8.84 -5.05
CA ASP A 105 8.14 8.07 -5.74
C ASP A 105 7.77 7.82 -7.20
N TRP A 106 6.51 7.53 -7.47
CA TRP A 106 5.99 7.41 -8.83
C TRP A 106 6.14 8.71 -9.63
N GLN A 107 5.82 9.85 -9.01
CA GLN A 107 6.05 11.16 -9.61
C GLN A 107 7.54 11.39 -9.91
N SER A 108 8.40 11.19 -8.92
CA SER A 108 9.84 11.42 -9.06
C SER A 108 10.52 10.43 -10.01
N GLY A 109 9.95 9.21 -10.13
CA GLY A 109 10.37 8.17 -11.07
C GLY A 109 9.92 8.40 -12.52
N GLY A 110 9.23 9.51 -12.80
CA GLY A 110 8.80 9.87 -14.17
C GLY A 110 7.49 9.21 -14.61
N PHE A 111 6.63 8.82 -13.67
CA PHE A 111 5.32 8.23 -13.97
C PHE A 111 5.41 6.95 -14.79
N LYS A 112 6.17 5.97 -14.32
CA LYS A 112 6.22 4.64 -14.95
C LYS A 112 4.84 3.97 -14.94
N GLU A 113 4.47 3.35 -16.05
CA GLU A 113 3.19 2.63 -16.23
C GLU A 113 3.14 1.22 -15.62
#